data_09b9d8b575023c40b4f7ea502282fadf
#
_entry.id   09b9d8b575023c40b4f7ea502282fadf
#
_cell.length_a   1.000
_cell.length_b   1.000
_cell.length_c   1.000
_cell.angle_alpha   90.00
_cell.angle_beta   90.00
_cell.angle_gamma   90.00
#
_symmetry.space_group_name_H-M   'P 1'
#
loop_
_entity.id
_entity.type
_entity.pdbx_description
1 polymer ?
#
loop_
_entity_poly.entity_id
_entity_poly.type
_entity_poly.pdbx_seq_one_letter_code
_entity_poly.pdbx_strand_id
1 'polypeptide(L)'
;MSRPVYVQEFPTPPTVGEVIELTGDEGRHAVSVKRTSVGEQIELVDGHGTRAVITVTGVSGKDRLTGVVDCVANEPAPRPTVTVIQALPKAARSELTVDLLTQAGADVIVPWQAGRSVANWGKKQDKGLAKWRAAARAAAKQSRRYRIPEITPVADQAAVAA
;
A
#
# COMPACT_ATOMS: atom_id res chain seq x y z
N MET A 1 -9.69 -12.85 16.20
CA MET A 1 -9.42 -12.87 14.72
C MET A 1 -8.89 -11.52 14.29
N SER A 2 -7.98 -11.52 13.37
CA SER A 2 -7.44 -10.25 12.86
C SER A 2 -8.34 -9.71 11.75
N ARG A 3 -8.67 -8.41 11.79
CA ARG A 3 -9.49 -7.75 10.76
C ARG A 3 -8.75 -7.73 9.42
N PRO A 4 -9.43 -7.96 8.28
CA PRO A 4 -8.84 -7.74 6.98
C PRO A 4 -8.57 -6.25 6.74
N VAL A 5 -7.45 -5.96 6.04
CA VAL A 5 -6.99 -4.59 5.76
C VAL A 5 -7.17 -4.28 4.27
N TYR A 6 -7.73 -3.12 3.97
CA TYR A 6 -7.89 -2.59 2.61
C TYR A 6 -7.31 -1.18 2.53
N VAL A 7 -6.84 -0.80 1.35
CA VAL A 7 -6.29 0.54 1.13
C VAL A 7 -7.34 1.43 0.47
N GLN A 8 -7.67 2.52 1.16
CA GLN A 8 -8.67 3.50 0.72
C GLN A 8 -8.11 4.90 0.95
N GLU A 9 -8.02 5.70 -0.09
CA GLU A 9 -7.71 7.12 0.06
C GLU A 9 -8.85 7.84 0.76
N PHE A 10 -8.52 8.69 1.72
CA PHE A 10 -9.47 9.55 2.39
C PHE A 10 -9.27 10.99 1.92
N PRO A 11 -10.20 11.59 1.14
CA PRO A 11 -10.12 12.99 0.74
C PRO A 11 -10.05 13.95 1.92
N THR A 12 -10.73 13.58 3.00
CA THR A 12 -10.67 14.22 4.33
C THR A 12 -10.51 13.12 5.38
N PRO A 13 -9.83 13.41 6.50
CA PRO A 13 -9.73 12.43 7.59
C PRO A 13 -11.12 11.95 8.02
N PRO A 14 -11.35 10.62 8.05
CA PRO A 14 -12.65 10.08 8.42
C PRO A 14 -12.98 10.38 9.88
N THR A 15 -14.26 10.44 10.19
CA THR A 15 -14.78 10.68 11.55
C THR A 15 -15.62 9.51 12.04
N VAL A 16 -15.64 9.30 13.36
CA VAL A 16 -16.48 8.24 13.96
C VAL A 16 -17.96 8.49 13.64
N GLY A 17 -18.66 7.46 13.20
CA GLY A 17 -20.05 7.52 12.76
C GLY A 17 -20.24 7.86 11.28
N GLU A 18 -19.18 8.25 10.58
CA GLU A 18 -19.23 8.51 9.14
C GLU A 18 -19.47 7.21 8.36
N VAL A 19 -20.22 7.29 7.26
CA VAL A 19 -20.42 6.18 6.35
C VAL A 19 -19.37 6.24 5.25
N ILE A 20 -18.59 5.18 5.10
CA ILE A 20 -17.57 5.04 4.05
C ILE A 20 -18.00 3.95 3.08
N GLU A 21 -17.76 4.20 1.79
CA GLU A 21 -17.96 3.24 0.73
C GLU A 21 -16.59 2.77 0.21
N LEU A 22 -16.38 1.45 0.19
CA LEU A 22 -15.24 0.78 -0.42
C LEU A 22 -15.64 0.21 -1.77
N THR A 23 -14.99 0.64 -2.84
CA THR A 23 -15.30 0.25 -4.23
C THR A 23 -14.05 -0.17 -5.01
N GLY A 24 -14.20 -0.46 -6.29
CA GLY A 24 -13.10 -0.82 -7.18
C GLY A 24 -12.42 -2.14 -6.80
N ASP A 25 -11.10 -2.21 -7.01
CA ASP A 25 -10.35 -3.47 -6.77
C ASP A 25 -10.35 -3.88 -5.29
N GLU A 26 -10.28 -2.94 -4.36
CA GLU A 26 -10.33 -3.23 -2.93
C GLU A 26 -11.74 -3.68 -2.51
N GLY A 27 -12.80 -3.02 -3.02
CA GLY A 27 -14.18 -3.45 -2.81
C GLY A 27 -14.44 -4.84 -3.39
N ARG A 28 -13.95 -5.11 -4.61
CA ARG A 28 -14.02 -6.43 -5.22
C ARG A 28 -13.27 -7.49 -4.40
N HIS A 29 -12.09 -7.16 -3.87
CA HIS A 29 -11.35 -8.06 -3.00
C HIS A 29 -12.12 -8.35 -1.73
N ALA A 30 -12.73 -7.34 -1.10
CA ALA A 30 -13.55 -7.51 0.10
C ALA A 30 -14.79 -8.39 -0.16
N VAL A 31 -15.56 -8.05 -1.19
CA VAL A 31 -16.86 -8.69 -1.45
C VAL A 31 -16.71 -10.05 -2.12
N SER A 32 -15.98 -10.11 -3.25
CA SER A 32 -15.93 -11.32 -4.08
C SER A 32 -14.87 -12.33 -3.64
N VAL A 33 -13.74 -11.89 -3.09
CA VAL A 33 -12.64 -12.78 -2.69
C VAL A 33 -12.75 -13.15 -1.21
N LYS A 34 -12.85 -12.15 -0.34
CA LYS A 34 -12.95 -12.37 1.13
C LYS A 34 -14.36 -12.68 1.60
N ARG A 35 -15.38 -12.41 0.75
CA ARG A 35 -16.79 -12.63 1.05
C ARG A 35 -17.25 -12.00 2.36
N THR A 36 -16.76 -10.76 2.57
CA THR A 36 -17.10 -9.97 3.74
C THR A 36 -18.61 -9.75 3.84
N SER A 37 -19.15 -9.92 5.03
CA SER A 37 -20.58 -9.87 5.30
C SER A 37 -20.94 -8.64 6.17
N VAL A 38 -22.22 -8.26 6.14
CA VAL A 38 -22.76 -7.22 7.04
C VAL A 38 -22.53 -7.64 8.50
N GLY A 39 -22.10 -6.68 9.32
CA GLY A 39 -21.74 -6.87 10.73
C GLY A 39 -20.27 -7.23 10.97
N GLU A 40 -19.51 -7.56 9.95
CA GLU A 40 -18.06 -7.77 10.09
C GLU A 40 -17.32 -6.45 10.21
N GLN A 41 -16.19 -6.47 10.93
CA GLN A 41 -15.29 -5.33 11.01
C GLN A 41 -14.11 -5.52 10.06
N ILE A 42 -13.79 -4.44 9.33
CA ILE A 42 -12.62 -4.34 8.47
C ILE A 42 -11.80 -3.10 8.83
N GLU A 43 -10.56 -3.07 8.38
CA GLU A 43 -9.67 -1.91 8.52
C GLU A 43 -9.43 -1.26 7.16
N LEU A 44 -9.59 0.04 7.10
CA LEU A 44 -9.22 0.87 5.95
C LEU A 44 -8.00 1.70 6.32
N VAL A 45 -6.99 1.73 5.46
CA VAL A 45 -5.76 2.52 5.63
C VAL A 45 -5.53 3.38 4.40
N ASP A 46 -5.09 4.63 4.59
CA ASP A 46 -4.80 5.53 3.46
C ASP A 46 -3.38 5.34 2.88
N GLY A 47 -2.54 4.56 3.56
CA GLY A 47 -1.12 4.42 3.20
C GLY A 47 -0.24 5.57 3.69
N HIS A 48 -0.80 6.58 4.34
CA HIS A 48 -0.12 7.77 4.84
C HIS A 48 -0.15 7.88 6.36
N GLY A 49 -0.73 6.89 7.04
CA GLY A 49 -0.76 6.78 8.50
C GLY A 49 -2.14 6.85 9.11
N THR A 50 -3.19 7.13 8.35
CA THR A 50 -4.58 7.11 8.82
C THR A 50 -5.14 5.70 8.71
N ARG A 51 -5.78 5.24 9.77
CA ARG A 51 -6.50 3.98 9.84
C ARG A 51 -7.92 4.24 10.36
N ALA A 52 -8.91 3.70 9.67
CA ALA A 52 -10.29 3.63 10.15
C ALA A 52 -10.70 2.15 10.32
N VAL A 53 -11.29 1.81 11.44
CA VAL A 53 -12.03 0.56 11.62
C VAL A 53 -13.47 0.84 11.31
N ILE A 54 -14.07 0.04 10.43
CA ILE A 54 -15.47 0.19 10.06
C ILE A 54 -16.23 -1.12 10.33
N THR A 55 -17.47 -1.00 10.76
CA THR A 55 -18.44 -2.09 10.77
C THR A 55 -19.24 -2.06 9.47
N VAL A 56 -19.21 -3.16 8.73
CA VAL A 56 -19.91 -3.29 7.45
C VAL A 56 -21.41 -3.23 7.66
N THR A 57 -22.07 -2.30 6.98
CA THR A 57 -23.53 -2.11 7.04
C THR A 57 -24.27 -2.52 5.77
N GLY A 58 -23.54 -2.64 4.66
CA GLY A 58 -24.11 -3.06 3.38
C GLY A 58 -23.09 -3.65 2.43
N VAL A 59 -23.54 -4.59 1.62
CA VAL A 59 -22.77 -5.19 0.53
C VAL A 59 -23.65 -5.17 -0.72
N SER A 60 -23.15 -4.66 -1.83
CA SER A 60 -23.89 -4.53 -3.08
C SER A 60 -23.04 -4.96 -4.28
N GLY A 61 -23.65 -5.73 -5.16
CA GLY A 61 -22.97 -6.24 -6.34
C GLY A 61 -21.79 -7.16 -6.00
N LYS A 62 -20.68 -6.99 -6.72
CA LYS A 62 -19.46 -7.80 -6.58
C LYS A 62 -18.24 -7.03 -6.04
N ASP A 63 -18.37 -5.71 -5.91
CA ASP A 63 -17.24 -4.81 -5.70
C ASP A 63 -17.55 -3.59 -4.82
N ARG A 64 -18.72 -3.58 -4.17
CA ARG A 64 -19.17 -2.45 -3.36
C ARG A 64 -19.54 -2.89 -1.95
N LEU A 65 -18.98 -2.19 -0.97
CA LEU A 65 -19.24 -2.40 0.44
C LEU A 65 -19.36 -1.04 1.12
N THR A 66 -20.34 -0.90 2.01
CA THR A 66 -20.51 0.28 2.86
C THR A 66 -20.32 -0.10 4.32
N GLY A 67 -19.79 0.80 5.11
CA GLY A 67 -19.62 0.59 6.55
C GLY A 67 -19.60 1.90 7.31
N VAL A 68 -19.88 1.83 8.61
CA VAL A 68 -19.83 2.94 9.55
C VAL A 68 -18.50 2.92 10.28
N VAL A 69 -17.86 4.06 10.40
CA VAL A 69 -16.60 4.23 11.12
C VAL A 69 -16.79 4.05 12.61
N ASP A 70 -16.15 3.04 13.20
CA ASP A 70 -16.18 2.77 14.64
C ASP A 70 -15.08 3.55 15.37
N CYS A 71 -13.88 3.58 14.81
CA CYS A 71 -12.76 4.33 15.36
C CYS A 71 -11.75 4.73 14.29
N VAL A 72 -11.01 5.80 14.55
CA VAL A 72 -9.94 6.31 13.71
C VAL A 72 -8.66 6.41 14.52
N ALA A 73 -7.55 6.01 13.93
CA ALA A 73 -6.22 6.20 14.49
C ALA A 73 -5.31 6.85 13.45
N ASN A 74 -4.38 7.66 13.92
CA ASN A 74 -3.41 8.34 13.07
C ASN A 74 -2.00 8.04 13.60
N GLU A 75 -1.18 7.40 12.76
CA GLU A 75 0.21 7.11 13.05
C GLU A 75 1.07 8.27 12.53
N PRO A 76 1.86 8.93 13.39
CA PRO A 76 2.73 10.02 12.96
C PRO A 76 3.78 9.52 11.95
N ALA A 77 4.33 10.44 11.17
CA ALA A 77 5.43 10.11 10.28
C ALA A 77 6.62 9.55 11.09
N PRO A 78 7.26 8.46 10.65
CA PRO A 78 8.36 7.84 11.37
C PRO A 78 9.56 8.78 11.45
N ARG A 79 10.25 8.73 12.59
CA ARG A 79 11.50 9.46 12.80
C ARG A 79 12.50 8.56 13.53
N PRO A 80 13.66 8.27 12.91
CA PRO A 80 14.10 8.71 11.59
C PRO A 80 13.34 8.06 10.45
N THR A 81 13.27 8.72 9.27
CA THR A 81 12.79 8.13 8.03
C THR A 81 13.86 7.22 7.45
N VAL A 82 13.50 6.01 7.07
CA VAL A 82 14.40 5.03 6.45
C VAL A 82 14.22 5.03 4.94
N THR A 83 15.22 5.53 4.23
CA THR A 83 15.28 5.51 2.76
C THR A 83 16.22 4.41 2.30
N VAL A 84 15.75 3.53 1.43
CA VAL A 84 16.54 2.46 0.83
C VAL A 84 16.76 2.73 -0.65
N ILE A 85 18.00 2.91 -1.05
CA ILE A 85 18.41 3.02 -2.46
C ILE A 85 18.71 1.60 -2.96
N GLN A 86 17.82 1.07 -3.78
CA GLN A 86 17.83 -0.31 -4.23
C GLN A 86 18.19 -0.41 -5.71
N ALA A 87 19.36 -0.98 -6.01
CA ALA A 87 19.71 -1.30 -7.39
C ALA A 87 18.67 -2.26 -8.01
N LEU A 88 18.31 -2.04 -9.27
CA LEU A 88 17.29 -2.84 -9.94
C LEU A 88 17.70 -4.33 -9.97
N PRO A 89 16.99 -5.22 -9.27
CA PRO A 89 17.30 -6.64 -9.25
C PRO A 89 16.77 -7.33 -10.51
N LYS A 90 17.23 -8.57 -10.77
CA LYS A 90 16.67 -9.39 -11.84
C LYS A 90 15.15 -9.56 -11.66
N ALA A 91 14.42 -9.65 -12.77
CA ALA A 91 12.96 -9.66 -12.79
C ALA A 91 12.30 -10.62 -11.79
N ALA A 92 12.85 -11.85 -11.64
CA ALA A 92 12.33 -12.86 -10.71
C ALA A 92 12.41 -12.46 -9.22
N ARG A 93 13.26 -11.50 -8.86
CA ARG A 93 13.46 -11.03 -7.49
C ARG A 93 12.92 -9.62 -7.25
N SER A 94 12.45 -8.95 -8.30
CA SER A 94 12.12 -7.54 -8.28
C SER A 94 11.03 -7.21 -7.26
N GLU A 95 9.92 -7.89 -7.33
CA GLU A 95 8.76 -7.67 -6.43
C GLU A 95 9.03 -8.21 -5.03
N LEU A 96 9.75 -9.35 -4.90
CA LEU A 96 10.18 -9.89 -3.61
C LEU A 96 11.07 -8.92 -2.85
N THR A 97 11.98 -8.22 -3.54
CA THR A 97 12.84 -7.22 -2.90
C THR A 97 12.01 -6.10 -2.26
N VAL A 98 11.03 -5.57 -2.98
CA VAL A 98 10.14 -4.52 -2.45
C VAL A 98 9.30 -5.04 -1.28
N ASP A 99 8.80 -6.27 -1.37
CA ASP A 99 8.06 -6.93 -0.30
C ASP A 99 8.88 -7.01 0.99
N LEU A 100 10.10 -7.51 0.90
CA LEU A 100 11.02 -7.63 2.05
C LEU A 100 11.41 -6.26 2.63
N LEU A 101 11.72 -5.27 1.78
CA LEU A 101 12.04 -3.91 2.24
C LEU A 101 10.85 -3.26 2.95
N THR A 102 9.65 -3.47 2.44
CA THR A 102 8.43 -2.97 3.07
C THR A 102 8.22 -3.62 4.44
N GLN A 103 8.35 -4.94 4.55
CA GLN A 103 8.24 -5.65 5.81
C GLN A 103 9.32 -5.25 6.81
N ALA A 104 10.53 -4.96 6.34
CA ALA A 104 11.65 -4.51 7.16
C ALA A 104 11.50 -3.07 7.68
N GLY A 105 10.52 -2.31 7.20
CA GLY A 105 10.23 -0.97 7.69
C GLY A 105 10.76 0.17 6.86
N ALA A 106 11.17 -0.05 5.61
CA ALA A 106 11.52 1.06 4.71
C ALA A 106 10.35 2.03 4.54
N ASP A 107 10.61 3.33 4.55
CA ASP A 107 9.62 4.39 4.35
C ASP A 107 9.68 4.94 2.93
N VAL A 108 10.87 4.94 2.34
CA VAL A 108 11.11 5.37 0.96
C VAL A 108 11.99 4.32 0.28
N ILE A 109 11.61 3.88 -0.90
CA ILE A 109 12.42 2.98 -1.73
C ILE A 109 12.73 3.70 -3.03
N VAL A 110 14.01 3.91 -3.28
CA VAL A 110 14.54 4.56 -4.49
C VAL A 110 15.01 3.48 -5.46
N PRO A 111 14.30 3.21 -6.57
CA PRO A 111 14.79 2.32 -7.60
C PRO A 111 16.03 2.92 -8.25
N TRP A 112 17.15 2.20 -8.22
CA TRP A 112 18.41 2.71 -8.75
C TRP A 112 18.86 1.91 -9.99
N GLN A 113 19.01 2.62 -11.11
CA GLN A 113 19.63 2.08 -12.31
C GLN A 113 21.15 2.18 -12.17
N ALA A 114 21.75 1.22 -11.46
CA ALA A 114 23.19 1.18 -11.29
C ALA A 114 23.90 0.87 -12.62
N GLY A 115 25.09 1.46 -12.82
CA GLY A 115 25.83 1.31 -14.08
C GLY A 115 26.21 -0.14 -14.45
N ARG A 116 26.25 -1.05 -13.46
CA ARG A 116 26.52 -2.48 -13.65
C ARG A 116 25.31 -3.37 -13.36
N SER A 117 24.11 -2.79 -13.22
CA SER A 117 22.89 -3.59 -13.07
C SER A 117 22.60 -4.40 -14.32
N VAL A 118 22.33 -5.68 -14.14
CA VAL A 118 21.85 -6.56 -15.23
C VAL A 118 20.44 -6.15 -15.67
N ALA A 119 19.61 -5.71 -14.73
CA ALA A 119 18.27 -5.22 -15.03
C ALA A 119 18.33 -3.76 -15.48
N ASN A 120 17.63 -3.47 -16.57
CA ASN A 120 17.46 -2.13 -17.09
C ASN A 120 16.00 -1.95 -17.50
N TRP A 121 15.32 -0.96 -16.92
CA TRP A 121 13.92 -0.72 -17.27
C TRP A 121 13.77 0.14 -18.53
N GLY A 122 14.71 1.03 -18.83
CA GLY A 122 14.67 1.89 -20.01
C GLY A 122 13.28 2.46 -20.29
N LYS A 123 12.76 2.20 -21.48
CA LYS A 123 11.39 2.62 -21.90
C LYS A 123 10.25 1.94 -21.12
N LYS A 124 10.53 0.91 -20.30
CA LYS A 124 9.54 0.17 -19.48
C LYS A 124 9.53 0.63 -18.03
N GLN A 125 10.16 1.74 -17.72
CA GLN A 125 10.30 2.27 -16.36
C GLN A 125 8.94 2.46 -15.67
N ASP A 126 7.93 3.02 -16.34
CA ASP A 126 6.60 3.22 -15.76
C ASP A 126 5.94 1.89 -15.36
N LYS A 127 6.11 0.86 -16.19
CA LYS A 127 5.62 -0.49 -15.86
C LYS A 127 6.36 -1.10 -14.67
N GLY A 128 7.66 -0.87 -14.57
CA GLY A 128 8.48 -1.29 -13.42
C GLY A 128 8.03 -0.61 -12.13
N LEU A 129 7.87 0.71 -12.16
CA LEU A 129 7.38 1.50 -11.02
C LEU A 129 5.98 1.07 -10.57
N ALA A 130 5.06 0.85 -11.52
CA ALA A 130 3.72 0.37 -11.21
C ALA A 130 3.75 -0.98 -10.47
N LYS A 131 4.60 -1.92 -10.90
CA LYS A 131 4.78 -3.20 -10.21
C LYS A 131 5.35 -3.04 -8.81
N TRP A 132 6.34 -2.17 -8.63
CA TRP A 132 6.93 -1.93 -7.32
C TRP A 132 5.94 -1.27 -6.36
N ARG A 133 5.14 -0.31 -6.83
CA ARG A 133 4.06 0.29 -6.04
C ARG A 133 3.00 -0.73 -5.63
N ALA A 134 2.61 -1.61 -6.55
CA ALA A 134 1.68 -2.70 -6.25
C ALA A 134 2.25 -3.68 -5.21
N ALA A 135 3.53 -4.06 -5.33
CA ALA A 135 4.21 -4.93 -4.37
C ALA A 135 4.32 -4.27 -2.98
N ALA A 136 4.69 -2.99 -2.90
CA ALA A 136 4.75 -2.24 -1.65
C ALA A 136 3.38 -2.16 -0.97
N ARG A 137 2.33 -1.88 -1.74
CA ARG A 137 0.93 -1.86 -1.25
C ARG A 137 0.50 -3.22 -0.69
N ALA A 138 0.77 -4.30 -1.42
CA ALA A 138 0.44 -5.65 -0.98
C ALA A 138 1.20 -6.05 0.28
N ALA A 139 2.50 -5.76 0.34
CA ALA A 139 3.35 -6.04 1.49
C ALA A 139 2.95 -5.24 2.74
N ALA A 140 2.59 -3.96 2.59
CA ALA A 140 2.11 -3.14 3.69
C ALA A 140 0.79 -3.69 4.27
N LYS A 141 -0.14 -4.12 3.42
CA LYS A 141 -1.39 -4.80 3.86
C LYS A 141 -1.08 -6.06 4.66
N GLN A 142 -0.17 -6.89 4.15
CA GLN A 142 0.20 -8.18 4.75
C GLN A 142 0.91 -8.00 6.09
N SER A 143 1.81 -7.02 6.19
CA SER A 143 2.54 -6.68 7.42
C SER A 143 1.79 -5.70 8.34
N ARG A 144 0.57 -5.31 7.96
CA ARG A 144 -0.32 -4.40 8.71
C ARG A 144 0.28 -3.03 9.00
N ARG A 145 1.07 -2.54 8.07
CA ARG A 145 1.59 -1.18 8.14
C ARG A 145 0.49 -0.20 7.72
N TYR A 146 0.35 0.90 8.47
CA TYR A 146 -0.57 1.98 8.11
C TYR A 146 0.04 2.89 7.03
N ARG A 147 1.38 2.83 6.88
CA ARG A 147 2.12 3.57 5.87
C ARG A 147 2.64 2.62 4.81
N ILE A 148 2.40 2.98 3.55
CA ILE A 148 2.95 2.30 2.39
C ILE A 148 4.24 3.03 2.02
N PRO A 149 5.37 2.34 1.80
CA PRO A 149 6.59 2.99 1.36
C PRO A 149 6.37 3.78 0.07
N GLU A 150 6.94 4.97 0.01
CA GLU A 150 7.00 5.73 -1.22
C GLU A 150 7.98 5.04 -2.19
N ILE A 151 7.55 4.81 -3.44
CA ILE A 151 8.41 4.37 -4.53
C ILE A 151 8.69 5.60 -5.39
N THR A 152 9.91 6.12 -5.31
CA THR A 152 10.33 7.30 -6.07
C THR A 152 10.49 7.00 -7.56
N PRO A 153 10.64 8.01 -8.42
CA PRO A 153 11.15 7.79 -9.77
C PRO A 153 12.51 7.07 -9.76
N VAL A 154 12.85 6.42 -10.88
CA VAL A 154 14.14 5.73 -11.03
C VAL A 154 15.27 6.73 -10.96
N ALA A 155 16.23 6.50 -10.05
CA ALA A 155 17.45 7.28 -9.95
C ALA A 155 18.57 6.68 -10.82
N ASP A 156 19.36 7.53 -11.42
CA ASP A 156 20.64 7.18 -12.06
C ASP A 156 21.81 7.32 -11.07
N GLN A 157 23.03 7.07 -11.54
CA GLN A 157 24.24 7.17 -10.73
C GLN A 157 24.48 8.58 -10.21
N ALA A 158 24.17 9.61 -10.98
CA ALA A 158 24.37 11.01 -10.59
C ALA A 158 23.38 11.42 -9.49
N ALA A 159 22.11 11.03 -9.62
CA ALA A 159 21.08 11.31 -8.63
C ALA A 159 21.34 10.62 -7.27
N VAL A 160 21.99 9.45 -7.27
CA VAL A 160 22.31 8.71 -6.04
C VAL A 160 23.56 9.27 -5.36
N ALA A 161 24.48 9.89 -6.12
CA ALA A 161 25.74 10.43 -5.61
C ALA A 161 25.63 11.89 -5.12
N ALA A 162 24.51 12.56 -5.38
CA ALA A 162 24.22 13.92 -4.96
C ALA A 162 23.65 13.95 -3.54
#